data_8ff139d36409660634aebf60ccdb32ee
#
_entry.id   8ff139d36409660634aebf60ccdb32ee
#
_cell.length_a   1.000
_cell.length_b   1.000
_cell.length_c   1.000
_cell.angle_alpha   90.00
_cell.angle_beta   90.00
_cell.angle_gamma   90.00
#
_symmetry.space_group_name_H-M   'P 1'
#
loop_
_entity.id
_entity.type
_entity.pdbx_description
1 polymer ?
#
loop_
_entity_poly.entity_id
_entity_poly.type
_entity_poly.pdbx_seq_one_letter_code
_entity_poly.pdbx_strand_id
1 'polypeptide(L)'
;AETFKINGKAAVIGNAVELKDGEVLSFTADIETDGDYIIGIEYTPLNALYMDCLMNLAVDGGEKIVSLPLLWADAASEYGTDRMGNQIVPEQLAVSEYYTDWLHDYGDTDKNILILPLKTGVHSISLTSESQSLKVTKIYIKKYREPVSYAEYSAQLPKNTVSETYTLEAEEYSVKSDSFIRAASRKNAALY
;
A
#
# COMPACT_ATOMS: atom_id res chain seq x y z
N ALA A 1 -18.81 14.07 -10.47
CA ALA A 1 -18.99 12.62 -10.56
C ALA A 1 -17.88 12.10 -11.46
N GLU A 2 -16.87 11.49 -10.86
CA GLU A 2 -15.76 10.87 -11.58
C GLU A 2 -16.31 9.69 -12.37
N THR A 3 -16.14 9.73 -13.70
CA THR A 3 -16.63 8.70 -14.58
C THR A 3 -15.50 7.71 -14.81
N PHE A 4 -15.47 6.62 -14.05
CA PHE A 4 -14.60 5.49 -14.33
C PHE A 4 -15.07 4.79 -15.60
N LYS A 5 -14.23 4.76 -16.64
CA LYS A 5 -14.43 3.92 -17.82
C LYS A 5 -13.58 2.66 -17.64
N ILE A 6 -14.27 1.53 -17.54
CA ILE A 6 -13.60 0.23 -17.48
C ILE A 6 -13.59 -0.31 -18.92
N ASN A 7 -12.41 -0.36 -19.52
CA ASN A 7 -12.16 -1.03 -20.79
C ASN A 7 -11.66 -2.44 -20.49
N GLY A 8 -12.57 -3.39 -20.35
CA GLY A 8 -12.33 -4.76 -19.98
C GLY A 8 -13.53 -5.31 -19.23
N LYS A 9 -13.49 -6.57 -18.85
CA LYS A 9 -14.58 -7.24 -18.12
C LYS A 9 -14.50 -7.03 -16.60
N ALA A 10 -14.09 -5.87 -16.13
CA ALA A 10 -14.10 -5.61 -14.69
C ALA A 10 -15.53 -5.55 -14.18
N ALA A 11 -15.85 -6.32 -13.17
CA ALA A 11 -17.17 -6.33 -12.54
C ALA A 11 -17.28 -5.20 -11.53
N VAL A 12 -18.29 -4.36 -11.66
CA VAL A 12 -18.63 -3.37 -10.61
C VAL A 12 -19.55 -4.06 -9.61
N ILE A 13 -19.09 -4.24 -8.38
CA ILE A 13 -19.88 -4.78 -7.29
C ILE A 13 -20.18 -3.65 -6.30
N GLY A 14 -21.39 -3.07 -6.42
CA GLY A 14 -21.75 -1.89 -5.64
C GLY A 14 -20.91 -0.67 -6.02
N ASN A 15 -20.20 -0.10 -5.05
CA ASN A 15 -19.29 1.03 -5.27
C ASN A 15 -17.82 0.64 -5.48
N ALA A 16 -17.54 -0.64 -5.70
CA ALA A 16 -16.19 -1.15 -5.87
C ALA A 16 -15.99 -1.80 -7.24
N VAL A 17 -14.77 -1.75 -7.75
CA VAL A 17 -14.36 -2.36 -9.01
C VAL A 17 -13.43 -3.52 -8.70
N GLU A 18 -13.75 -4.70 -9.22
CA GLU A 18 -12.81 -5.82 -9.25
C GLU A 18 -11.91 -5.67 -10.48
N LEU A 19 -10.62 -5.60 -10.25
CA LEU A 19 -9.58 -5.55 -11.26
C LEU A 19 -8.80 -6.86 -11.19
N LYS A 20 -9.05 -7.73 -12.14
CA LYS A 20 -8.36 -9.03 -12.23
C LYS A 20 -7.03 -8.87 -12.95
N ASP A 21 -6.18 -9.89 -12.81
CA ASP A 21 -4.93 -9.98 -13.56
C ASP A 21 -5.17 -9.78 -15.07
N GLY A 22 -4.39 -8.89 -15.69
CA GLY A 22 -4.52 -8.48 -17.08
C GLY A 22 -5.68 -7.54 -17.39
N GLU A 23 -6.55 -7.20 -16.43
CA GLU A 23 -7.63 -6.23 -16.66
C GLU A 23 -7.14 -4.79 -16.45
N VAL A 24 -7.78 -3.86 -17.17
CA VAL A 24 -7.40 -2.45 -17.22
C VAL A 24 -8.49 -1.58 -16.60
N LEU A 25 -8.12 -0.76 -15.64
CA LEU A 25 -8.95 0.29 -15.08
C LEU A 25 -8.51 1.64 -15.66
N SER A 26 -9.37 2.29 -16.44
CA SER A 26 -9.08 3.58 -17.07
C SER A 26 -9.95 4.70 -16.52
N PHE A 27 -9.36 5.85 -16.31
CA PHE A 27 -10.05 7.06 -15.85
C PHE A 27 -9.36 8.32 -16.39
N THR A 28 -10.01 9.48 -16.23
CA THR A 28 -9.43 10.77 -16.56
C THR A 28 -9.28 11.61 -15.30
N ALA A 29 -8.20 12.40 -15.26
CA ALA A 29 -7.96 13.37 -14.21
C ALA A 29 -7.86 14.77 -14.81
N ASP A 30 -8.58 15.72 -14.24
CA ASP A 30 -8.46 17.13 -14.59
C ASP A 30 -7.53 17.81 -13.59
N ILE A 31 -6.38 18.25 -14.09
CA ILE A 31 -5.31 18.85 -13.28
C ILE A 31 -5.41 20.36 -13.40
N GLU A 32 -5.71 21.03 -12.29
CA GLU A 32 -5.90 22.48 -12.25
C GLU A 32 -4.60 23.29 -12.35
N THR A 33 -3.49 22.75 -11.87
CA THR A 33 -2.19 23.45 -11.83
C THR A 33 -1.04 22.51 -12.13
N ASP A 34 -0.05 23.00 -12.89
CA ASP A 34 1.20 22.28 -13.10
C ASP A 34 1.84 21.87 -11.76
N GLY A 35 2.48 20.71 -11.74
CA GLY A 35 3.23 20.28 -10.58
C GLY A 35 3.42 18.77 -10.49
N ASP A 36 3.96 18.36 -9.37
CA ASP A 36 4.19 16.96 -9.02
C ASP A 36 2.97 16.39 -8.29
N TYR A 37 2.53 15.21 -8.72
CA TYR A 37 1.35 14.54 -8.19
C TYR A 37 1.66 13.10 -7.82
N ILE A 38 0.90 12.56 -6.88
CA ILE A 38 0.94 11.16 -6.46
C ILE A 38 -0.45 10.55 -6.63
N ILE A 39 -0.48 9.25 -6.94
CA ILE A 39 -1.72 8.48 -7.06
C ILE A 39 -1.82 7.52 -5.89
N GLY A 40 -2.92 7.60 -5.16
CA GLY A 40 -3.28 6.68 -4.09
C GLY A 40 -4.48 5.84 -4.47
N ILE A 41 -4.53 4.63 -3.95
CA ILE A 41 -5.63 3.68 -4.21
C ILE A 41 -6.12 3.12 -2.88
N GLU A 42 -7.44 3.11 -2.69
CA GLU A 42 -8.11 2.36 -1.63
C GLU A 42 -8.50 1.00 -2.19
N TYR A 43 -7.93 -0.07 -1.66
CA TYR A 43 -8.04 -1.41 -2.21
C TYR A 43 -8.01 -2.50 -1.15
N THR A 44 -8.36 -3.71 -1.58
CA THR A 44 -8.12 -4.96 -0.86
C THR A 44 -7.76 -6.05 -1.87
N PRO A 45 -6.84 -6.98 -1.55
CA PRO A 45 -6.54 -8.10 -2.44
C PRO A 45 -7.70 -9.08 -2.52
N LEU A 46 -7.95 -9.64 -3.70
CA LEU A 46 -8.87 -10.76 -3.92
C LEU A 46 -8.14 -12.11 -3.85
N ASN A 47 -6.91 -12.13 -4.32
CA ASN A 47 -6.00 -13.26 -4.20
C ASN A 47 -4.63 -12.69 -3.86
N ALA A 48 -4.10 -13.00 -2.69
CA ALA A 48 -2.81 -12.49 -2.26
C ALA A 48 -1.70 -13.51 -2.57
N LEU A 49 -0.68 -13.05 -3.29
CA LEU A 49 0.61 -13.71 -3.39
C LEU A 49 1.56 -13.05 -2.37
N TYR A 50 2.60 -13.76 -1.95
CA TYR A 50 3.60 -13.23 -1.01
C TYR A 50 4.55 -12.21 -1.67
N MET A 51 3.97 -11.24 -2.37
CA MET A 51 4.67 -10.15 -3.05
C MET A 51 3.73 -8.95 -3.21
N ASP A 52 4.29 -7.77 -3.44
CA ASP A 52 3.50 -6.59 -3.77
C ASP A 52 2.68 -6.80 -5.04
N CYS A 53 1.55 -6.11 -5.14
CA CYS A 53 0.77 -6.12 -6.36
C CYS A 53 1.45 -5.25 -7.42
N LEU A 54 1.86 -5.86 -8.53
CA LEU A 54 2.44 -5.16 -9.66
C LEU A 54 1.35 -4.67 -10.62
N MET A 55 1.53 -3.44 -11.10
CA MET A 55 0.62 -2.82 -12.04
C MET A 55 1.41 -2.08 -13.12
N ASN A 56 0.87 -2.04 -14.33
CA ASN A 56 1.34 -1.11 -15.37
C ASN A 56 0.48 0.16 -15.29
N LEU A 57 1.11 1.28 -14.95
CA LEU A 57 0.50 2.61 -15.00
C LEU A 57 0.81 3.25 -16.34
N ALA A 58 -0.21 3.63 -17.10
CA ALA A 58 -0.05 4.48 -18.26
C ALA A 58 -0.66 5.87 -18.02
N VAL A 59 0.09 6.92 -18.33
CA VAL A 59 -0.36 8.32 -18.27
C VAL A 59 -0.09 8.96 -19.62
N ASP A 60 -1.14 9.36 -20.33
CA ASP A 60 -1.08 9.97 -21.67
C ASP A 60 -0.24 9.16 -22.68
N GLY A 61 -0.22 7.84 -22.51
CA GLY A 61 0.53 6.91 -23.36
C GLY A 61 1.98 6.64 -22.90
N GLY A 62 2.48 7.30 -21.88
CA GLY A 62 3.72 6.91 -21.18
C GLY A 62 3.45 5.82 -20.17
N GLU A 63 4.23 4.74 -20.17
CA GLU A 63 4.02 3.57 -19.32
C GLU A 63 5.12 3.43 -18.25
N LYS A 64 4.74 2.93 -17.07
CA LYS A 64 5.64 2.65 -15.97
C LYS A 64 5.11 1.50 -15.11
N ILE A 65 6.00 0.60 -14.70
CA ILE A 65 5.64 -0.44 -13.73
C ILE A 65 5.68 0.16 -12.32
N VAL A 66 4.59 -0.04 -11.62
CA VAL A 66 4.39 0.44 -10.24
C VAL A 66 4.00 -0.73 -9.34
N SER A 67 4.12 -0.54 -8.04
CA SER A 67 3.68 -1.53 -7.05
C SER A 67 2.75 -0.91 -6.02
N LEU A 68 1.86 -1.76 -5.49
CA LEU A 68 1.07 -1.51 -4.29
C LEU A 68 1.44 -2.57 -3.25
N PRO A 69 1.84 -2.17 -2.03
CA PRO A 69 2.17 -3.11 -0.97
C PRO A 69 0.93 -3.85 -0.49
N LEU A 70 1.10 -5.09 -0.03
CA LEU A 70 0.07 -5.82 0.68
C LEU A 70 0.35 -5.78 2.17
N LEU A 71 -0.71 -5.62 2.97
CA LEU A 71 -0.63 -5.73 4.41
C LEU A 71 -0.88 -7.19 4.84
N TRP A 72 -0.13 -7.63 5.84
CA TRP A 72 -0.14 -8.99 6.34
C TRP A 72 -0.46 -9.02 7.83
N ALA A 73 -1.13 -10.07 8.26
CA ALA A 73 -1.38 -10.37 9.66
C ALA A 73 -1.08 -11.84 9.95
N ASP A 74 -0.72 -12.13 11.17
CA ASP A 74 -0.57 -13.50 11.64
C ASP A 74 -1.96 -14.12 11.87
N ALA A 75 -2.18 -15.37 11.42
CA ALA A 75 -3.43 -16.08 11.62
C ALA A 75 -3.74 -16.36 13.11
N ALA A 76 -2.72 -16.32 13.97
CA ALA A 76 -2.85 -16.51 15.40
C ALA A 76 -1.94 -15.54 16.15
N SER A 77 -2.42 -15.01 17.28
CA SER A 77 -1.67 -14.10 18.15
C SER A 77 -0.55 -14.79 18.95
N GLU A 78 -0.60 -16.11 19.09
CA GLU A 78 0.37 -16.89 19.81
C GLU A 78 1.09 -17.87 18.88
N TYR A 79 2.40 -17.97 19.05
CA TYR A 79 3.21 -18.95 18.35
C TYR A 79 2.99 -20.34 18.96
N GLY A 80 2.55 -21.29 18.16
CA GLY A 80 2.54 -22.70 18.53
C GLY A 80 3.95 -23.24 18.76
N THR A 81 4.08 -24.39 19.38
CA THR A 81 5.36 -25.10 19.51
C THR A 81 5.27 -26.49 18.90
N ASP A 82 6.34 -26.93 18.24
CA ASP A 82 6.47 -28.31 17.80
C ASP A 82 6.81 -29.23 18.99
N ARG A 83 6.87 -30.54 18.74
CA ARG A 83 7.21 -31.54 19.76
C ARG A 83 8.65 -31.43 20.30
N MET A 84 9.50 -30.62 19.68
CA MET A 84 10.87 -30.35 20.12
C MET A 84 10.96 -29.02 20.90
N GLY A 85 9.83 -28.30 21.04
CA GLY A 85 9.77 -27.01 21.72
C GLY A 85 10.15 -25.82 20.84
N ASN A 86 10.33 -26.03 19.52
CA ASN A 86 10.59 -24.92 18.60
C ASN A 86 9.29 -24.18 18.31
N GLN A 87 9.36 -22.86 18.18
CA GLN A 87 8.21 -22.04 17.77
C GLN A 87 7.80 -22.36 16.33
N ILE A 88 6.50 -22.56 16.14
CA ILE A 88 5.88 -22.67 14.82
C ILE A 88 5.33 -21.29 14.47
N VAL A 89 5.84 -20.75 13.37
CA VAL A 89 5.34 -19.45 12.85
C VAL A 89 3.90 -19.63 12.38
N PRO A 90 2.97 -18.75 12.81
CA PRO A 90 1.60 -18.80 12.33
C PRO A 90 1.51 -18.55 10.82
N GLU A 91 0.46 -19.05 10.22
CA GLU A 91 0.14 -18.73 8.83
C GLU A 91 0.00 -17.23 8.63
N GLN A 92 0.49 -16.74 7.51
CA GLN A 92 0.41 -15.34 7.16
C GLN A 92 -0.81 -15.12 6.27
N LEU A 93 -1.70 -14.25 6.71
CA LEU A 93 -2.91 -13.89 6.00
C LEU A 93 -2.79 -12.47 5.46
N ALA A 94 -3.11 -12.27 4.20
CA ALA A 94 -3.27 -10.93 3.68
C ALA A 94 -4.48 -10.27 4.33
N VAL A 95 -4.33 -9.01 4.71
CA VAL A 95 -5.43 -8.22 5.28
C VAL A 95 -6.51 -8.07 4.21
N SER A 96 -7.74 -8.49 4.54
CA SER A 96 -8.89 -8.44 3.64
C SER A 96 -9.76 -7.18 3.79
N GLU A 97 -9.40 -6.31 4.71
CA GLU A 97 -10.02 -5.00 4.89
C GLU A 97 -9.51 -4.03 3.83
N TYR A 98 -10.29 -2.98 3.53
CA TYR A 98 -9.83 -1.93 2.62
C TYR A 98 -8.82 -1.03 3.32
N TYR A 99 -7.71 -0.78 2.65
CA TYR A 99 -6.69 0.17 3.08
C TYR A 99 -6.23 1.04 1.92
N THR A 100 -5.66 2.18 2.21
CA THR A 100 -5.19 3.14 1.21
C THR A 100 -3.68 3.19 1.22
N ASP A 101 -3.08 3.05 0.04
CA ASP A 101 -1.66 3.30 -0.14
C ASP A 101 -1.40 4.04 -1.46
N TRP A 102 -0.17 4.52 -1.63
CA TRP A 102 0.28 5.24 -2.81
C TRP A 102 0.95 4.28 -3.78
N LEU A 103 0.91 4.60 -5.07
CA LEU A 103 1.70 3.86 -6.06
C LEU A 103 3.18 4.11 -5.82
N HIS A 104 3.95 3.02 -5.73
CA HIS A 104 5.39 3.04 -5.59
C HIS A 104 6.07 2.77 -6.93
N ASP A 105 7.22 3.41 -7.17
CA ASP A 105 8.04 3.11 -8.33
C ASP A 105 8.69 1.73 -8.17
N TYR A 106 8.28 0.76 -8.99
CA TYR A 106 8.84 -0.60 -8.91
C TYR A 106 10.31 -0.66 -9.32
N GLY A 107 10.76 0.27 -10.17
CA GLY A 107 12.17 0.37 -10.58
C GLY A 107 13.08 1.00 -9.52
N ASP A 108 12.51 1.58 -8.48
CA ASP A 108 13.26 2.18 -7.39
C ASP A 108 13.54 1.14 -6.29
N THR A 109 14.82 0.96 -5.96
CA THR A 109 15.29 0.02 -4.92
C THR A 109 14.69 0.34 -3.54
N ASP A 110 14.49 1.63 -3.27
CA ASP A 110 13.96 2.11 -1.99
C ASP A 110 12.43 2.11 -1.94
N LYS A 111 11.78 1.69 -3.05
CA LYS A 111 10.32 1.66 -3.20
C LYS A 111 9.67 3.00 -2.82
N ASN A 112 10.26 4.09 -3.29
CA ASN A 112 9.69 5.41 -3.04
C ASN A 112 8.33 5.59 -3.75
N ILE A 113 7.50 6.47 -3.20
CA ILE A 113 6.23 6.85 -3.82
C ILE A 113 6.51 7.42 -5.21
N LEU A 114 5.75 6.95 -6.20
CA LEU A 114 5.87 7.45 -7.56
C LEU A 114 5.37 8.89 -7.64
N ILE A 115 6.26 9.78 -8.07
CA ILE A 115 5.94 11.19 -8.33
C ILE A 115 5.77 11.39 -9.83
N LEU A 116 4.63 11.96 -10.23
CA LEU A 116 4.25 12.22 -11.62
C LEU A 116 4.22 13.73 -11.88
N PRO A 117 5.08 14.26 -12.75
CA PRO A 117 4.99 15.65 -13.20
C PRO A 117 3.84 15.80 -14.19
N LEU A 118 2.72 16.35 -13.72
CA LEU A 118 1.54 16.60 -14.56
C LEU A 118 1.37 18.09 -14.88
N LYS A 119 0.89 18.37 -16.08
CA LYS A 119 0.55 19.72 -16.54
C LYS A 119 -0.93 19.99 -16.28
N THR A 120 -1.31 21.25 -16.31
CA THR A 120 -2.72 21.67 -16.29
C THR A 120 -3.47 21.09 -17.50
N GLY A 121 -4.61 20.48 -17.25
CA GLY A 121 -5.47 19.88 -18.27
C GLY A 121 -5.95 18.49 -17.92
N VAL A 122 -6.62 17.86 -18.89
CA VAL A 122 -7.18 16.51 -18.71
C VAL A 122 -6.15 15.47 -19.15
N HIS A 123 -5.83 14.57 -18.22
CA HIS A 123 -4.93 13.45 -18.42
C HIS A 123 -5.70 12.13 -18.50
N SER A 124 -5.29 11.25 -19.42
CA SER A 124 -5.80 9.89 -19.52
C SER A 124 -4.88 8.96 -18.72
N ILE A 125 -5.45 8.27 -17.73
CA ILE A 125 -4.71 7.39 -16.84
C ILE A 125 -5.31 6.00 -16.92
N SER A 126 -4.47 4.97 -17.01
CA SER A 126 -4.90 3.59 -16.91
C SER A 126 -3.96 2.78 -16.02
N LEU A 127 -4.56 1.84 -15.30
CA LEU A 127 -3.90 0.87 -14.42
C LEU A 127 -4.24 -0.52 -14.90
N THR A 128 -3.24 -1.29 -15.29
CA THR A 128 -3.38 -2.71 -15.63
C THR A 128 -2.80 -3.55 -14.51
N SER A 129 -3.56 -4.49 -13.99
CA SER A 129 -3.02 -5.44 -13.03
C SER A 129 -2.13 -6.47 -13.73
N GLU A 130 -0.90 -6.68 -13.21
CA GLU A 130 0.10 -7.56 -13.82
C GLU A 130 0.39 -8.83 -12.99
N SER A 131 -0.14 -8.95 -11.79
CA SER A 131 0.21 -10.07 -10.92
C SER A 131 -0.89 -10.57 -10.01
N GLN A 132 -1.82 -9.73 -9.62
CA GLN A 132 -2.83 -10.06 -8.60
C GLN A 132 -4.15 -9.37 -8.90
N SER A 133 -5.24 -10.01 -8.45
CA SER A 133 -6.57 -9.39 -8.52
C SER A 133 -6.83 -8.53 -7.30
N LEU A 134 -7.33 -7.33 -7.53
CA LEU A 134 -7.67 -6.36 -6.50
C LEU A 134 -9.13 -5.97 -6.57
N LYS A 135 -9.65 -5.55 -5.43
CA LYS A 135 -10.92 -4.83 -5.36
C LYS A 135 -10.63 -3.39 -4.98
N VAL A 136 -10.96 -2.46 -5.87
CA VAL A 136 -10.66 -1.03 -5.75
C VAL A 136 -11.95 -0.27 -5.47
N THR A 137 -11.93 0.61 -4.48
CA THR A 137 -13.08 1.46 -4.11
C THR A 137 -12.86 2.91 -4.45
N LYS A 138 -11.61 3.42 -4.30
CA LYS A 138 -11.29 4.83 -4.56
C LYS A 138 -9.92 4.98 -5.17
N ILE A 139 -9.78 6.01 -5.99
CA ILE A 139 -8.49 6.48 -6.50
C ILE A 139 -8.36 7.96 -6.12
N TYR A 140 -7.20 8.31 -5.63
CA TYR A 140 -6.84 9.65 -5.22
C TYR A 140 -5.73 10.19 -6.09
N ILE A 141 -5.86 11.41 -6.59
CA ILE A 141 -4.76 12.15 -7.21
C ILE A 141 -4.53 13.37 -6.35
N LYS A 142 -3.33 13.48 -5.81
CA LYS A 142 -2.98 14.51 -4.86
C LYS A 142 -1.69 15.19 -5.26
N LYS A 143 -1.64 16.52 -5.16
CA LYS A 143 -0.40 17.27 -5.36
C LYS A 143 0.62 16.83 -4.31
N TYR A 144 1.79 16.40 -4.78
CA TYR A 144 2.88 16.02 -3.91
C TYR A 144 3.41 17.25 -3.15
N ARG A 145 3.70 17.05 -1.90
CA ARG A 145 4.41 18.01 -1.05
C ARG A 145 5.51 17.25 -0.36
N GLU A 146 6.71 17.75 -0.51
CA GLU A 146 7.85 17.19 0.22
C GLU A 146 7.56 17.24 1.73
N PRO A 147 7.78 16.15 2.46
CA PRO A 147 7.63 16.14 3.90
C PRO A 147 8.55 17.18 4.55
N VAL A 148 8.03 17.93 5.50
CA VAL A 148 8.85 18.84 6.30
C VAL A 148 9.91 18.07 7.08
N SER A 149 11.07 18.69 7.33
CA SER A 149 12.09 18.06 8.15
C SER A 149 11.58 17.74 9.56
N TYR A 150 12.17 16.73 10.21
CA TYR A 150 11.79 16.39 11.59
C TYR A 150 11.94 17.60 12.53
N ALA A 151 12.93 18.45 12.32
CA ALA A 151 13.12 19.66 13.12
C ALA A 151 11.95 20.65 12.97
N GLU A 152 11.48 20.87 11.75
CA GLU A 152 10.32 21.73 11.47
C GLU A 152 9.02 21.12 12.00
N TYR A 153 8.83 19.80 11.81
CA TYR A 153 7.70 19.07 12.34
C TYR A 153 7.65 19.14 13.87
N SER A 154 8.76 18.81 14.53
CA SER A 154 8.85 18.78 15.99
C SER A 154 8.71 20.17 16.63
N ALA A 155 9.11 21.23 15.91
CA ALA A 155 8.92 22.60 16.38
C ALA A 155 7.44 23.04 16.42
N GLN A 156 6.58 22.39 15.62
CA GLN A 156 5.14 22.67 15.57
C GLN A 156 4.35 21.86 16.61
N LEU A 157 4.96 20.82 17.20
CA LEU A 157 4.29 20.01 18.20
C LEU A 157 4.16 20.79 19.52
N PRO A 158 3.03 20.66 20.23
CA PRO A 158 2.91 21.22 21.57
C PRO A 158 4.00 20.59 22.47
N LYS A 159 4.71 21.44 23.19
CA LYS A 159 5.69 20.98 24.19
C LYS A 159 4.94 20.37 25.38
N ASN A 160 4.44 19.16 25.21
CA ASN A 160 3.84 18.42 26.30
C ASN A 160 4.97 17.77 27.12
N THR A 161 5.09 18.15 28.37
CA THR A 161 5.79 17.36 29.36
C THR A 161 4.91 16.19 29.74
N VAL A 162 5.08 15.07 29.04
CA VAL A 162 4.38 13.83 29.40
C VAL A 162 5.02 13.33 30.70
N SER A 163 4.24 13.27 31.77
CA SER A 163 4.67 12.68 33.05
C SER A 163 4.52 11.16 33.12
N GLU A 164 3.92 10.57 32.10
CA GLU A 164 3.63 9.13 32.02
C GLU A 164 4.52 8.47 30.96
N THR A 165 5.03 7.29 31.29
CA THR A 165 5.75 6.45 30.33
C THR A 165 4.80 5.43 29.75
N TYR A 166 4.70 5.40 28.42
CA TYR A 166 3.96 4.36 27.70
C TYR A 166 4.96 3.34 27.15
N THR A 167 4.72 2.08 27.41
CA THR A 167 5.48 0.98 26.81
C THR A 167 4.63 0.36 25.71
N LEU A 168 5.19 0.27 24.51
CA LEU A 168 4.62 -0.44 23.38
C LEU A 168 5.53 -1.62 23.07
N GLU A 169 4.97 -2.81 23.13
CA GLU A 169 5.70 -4.02 22.79
C GLU A 169 5.68 -4.18 21.26
N ALA A 170 6.85 -4.11 20.64
CA ALA A 170 6.96 -4.15 19.19
C ALA A 170 6.55 -5.50 18.56
N GLU A 171 6.52 -6.55 19.37
CA GLU A 171 6.03 -7.88 18.99
C GLU A 171 4.50 -7.99 18.98
N GLU A 172 3.78 -7.03 19.55
CA GLU A 172 2.31 -6.99 19.59
C GLU A 172 1.73 -6.17 18.43
N TYR A 173 2.25 -6.37 17.24
CA TYR A 173 1.72 -5.70 16.04
C TYR A 173 0.41 -6.35 15.57
N SER A 174 -0.50 -5.56 15.03
CA SER A 174 -1.76 -6.04 14.42
C SER A 174 -1.63 -6.29 12.92
N VAL A 175 -0.79 -5.51 12.24
CA VAL A 175 -0.51 -5.64 10.80
C VAL A 175 0.96 -5.34 10.51
N LYS A 176 1.44 -5.85 9.39
CA LYS A 176 2.81 -5.68 8.92
C LYS A 176 2.83 -5.53 7.40
N SER A 177 3.82 -4.82 6.89
CA SER A 177 4.00 -4.55 5.46
C SER A 177 4.65 -5.71 4.69
N ASP A 178 5.17 -6.72 5.40
CA ASP A 178 5.81 -7.88 4.78
C ASP A 178 5.55 -9.14 5.61
N SER A 179 5.23 -10.25 4.94
CA SER A 179 4.99 -11.55 5.56
C SER A 179 6.21 -12.12 6.30
N PHE A 180 7.42 -11.65 6.00
CA PHE A 180 8.65 -12.06 6.67
C PHE A 180 8.96 -11.32 7.97
N ILE A 181 8.27 -10.20 8.26
CA ILE A 181 8.39 -9.52 9.56
C ILE A 181 7.81 -10.42 10.64
N ARG A 182 8.58 -10.65 11.71
CA ARG A 182 8.23 -11.58 12.79
C ARG A 182 8.62 -11.01 14.14
N ALA A 183 7.82 -11.33 15.15
CA ALA A 183 8.22 -11.11 16.53
C ALA A 183 9.44 -11.98 16.87
N ALA A 184 10.42 -11.41 17.55
CA ALA A 184 11.59 -12.13 18.04
C ALA A 184 11.40 -12.46 19.52
N SER A 185 11.43 -13.76 19.88
CA SER A 185 11.40 -14.11 21.30
C SER A 185 12.73 -13.73 21.98
N ARG A 186 12.68 -13.27 23.25
CA ARG A 186 13.87 -12.95 24.04
C ARG A 186 14.86 -14.11 24.15
N LYS A 187 14.40 -15.36 24.08
CA LYS A 187 15.26 -16.54 24.08
C LYS A 187 16.15 -16.64 22.83
N ASN A 188 15.67 -16.16 21.71
CA ASN A 188 16.43 -16.17 20.45
C ASN A 188 17.32 -14.94 20.30
N ALA A 189 16.95 -13.81 20.89
CA ALA A 189 17.76 -12.58 20.88
C ALA A 189 19.05 -12.67 21.72
N ALA A 190 19.14 -13.64 22.63
CA ALA A 190 20.32 -13.87 23.46
C ALA A 190 21.39 -14.77 22.80
N LEU A 191 21.18 -15.23 21.59
CA LEU A 191 22.06 -16.15 20.86
C LEU A 191 22.81 -15.50 19.67
N TYR A 192 22.67 -14.17 19.48
CA TYR A 192 23.37 -13.43 18.42
C TYR A 192 24.14 -12.24 18.97
#